data_3225ce2b91eaaf89d61c70192397fb4d
#
_entry.id   3225ce2b91eaaf89d61c70192397fb4d
#
_cell.length_a   1.000
_cell.length_b   1.000
_cell.length_c   1.000
_cell.angle_alpha   90.00
_cell.angle_beta   90.00
_cell.angle_gamma   90.00
#
_symmetry.space_group_name_H-M   'P 1'
#
loop_
_entity.id
_entity.type
_entity.pdbx_description
1 polymer ?
#
loop_
_entity_poly.entity_id
_entity_poly.type
_entity_poly.pdbx_seq_one_letter_code
_entity_poly.pdbx_strand_id
1 'polypeptide(L)'
;SSYVSFAQEENDLKYGDAQYTENSLSYLPDNRLKGEYLISSVFRNFKSYGQYLSAMEQYGKYLVTPSLKERAEAVGTKLYDTKPGGRAADFTYPDTGGKMVSLSDFKGKVVLVDVWATWCGPCRQQIPYLKKLEEELHGEDIVFLGVSVDESKDKQKWLDFIEKEDLKGVQLLAGGWSKITKDYKINGIPRFMVFDKQGNIVSVDAPRPSSPELKRMLETELKK
;
A
#
# COMPACT_ATOMS: atom_id res chain seq x y z
N SER A 1 -1.84 24.06 15.70
CA SER A 1 -2.02 25.51 15.69
C SER A 1 -3.24 25.88 14.86
N SER A 2 -3.86 27.05 15.10
CA SER A 2 -5.08 27.49 14.40
C SER A 2 -4.92 27.56 12.87
N TYR A 3 -3.74 27.93 12.37
CA TYR A 3 -3.45 27.95 10.92
C TYR A 3 -3.44 26.57 10.29
N VAL A 4 -2.90 25.56 11.00
CA VAL A 4 -2.90 24.18 10.48
C VAL A 4 -4.32 23.62 10.41
N SER A 5 -5.14 23.87 11.45
CA SER A 5 -6.55 23.45 11.45
C SER A 5 -7.35 24.15 10.34
N PHE A 6 -7.15 25.45 10.15
CA PHE A 6 -7.80 26.21 9.06
C PHE A 6 -7.43 25.66 7.68
N ALA A 7 -6.14 25.40 7.43
CA ALA A 7 -5.68 24.85 6.17
C ALA A 7 -6.26 23.43 5.89
N GLN A 8 -6.52 22.63 6.93
CA GLN A 8 -7.22 21.35 6.80
C GLN A 8 -8.69 21.52 6.44
N GLU A 9 -9.43 22.37 7.16
CA GLU A 9 -10.86 22.59 6.93
C GLU A 9 -11.17 23.12 5.53
N GLU A 10 -10.38 24.08 5.01
CA GLU A 10 -10.55 24.63 3.66
C GLU A 10 -10.32 23.58 2.57
N ASN A 11 -9.43 22.60 2.79
CA ASN A 11 -9.11 21.58 1.81
C ASN A 11 -10.03 20.36 1.83
N ASP A 12 -10.58 19.97 2.98
CA ASP A 12 -11.53 18.86 3.10
C ASP A 12 -12.78 19.06 2.20
N LEU A 13 -13.06 20.30 1.85
CA LEU A 13 -14.23 20.70 1.04
C LEU A 13 -13.98 20.71 -0.48
N LYS A 14 -12.74 20.67 -0.99
CA LYS A 14 -12.47 21.06 -2.39
C LYS A 14 -11.59 20.13 -3.25
N TYR A 15 -10.68 19.26 -2.72
CA TYR A 15 -9.60 18.68 -3.55
C TYR A 15 -9.23 17.22 -3.21
N GLY A 16 -8.70 16.49 -4.20
CA GLY A 16 -8.09 15.16 -4.02
C GLY A 16 -6.66 15.20 -3.46
N ASP A 17 -6.15 14.06 -2.98
CA ASP A 17 -4.97 13.92 -2.09
C ASP A 17 -3.68 14.66 -2.52
N ALA A 18 -3.33 14.71 -3.81
CA ALA A 18 -2.09 15.34 -4.26
C ALA A 18 -2.15 16.87 -4.25
N GLN A 19 -3.29 17.45 -4.62
CA GLN A 19 -3.52 18.90 -4.61
C GLN A 19 -3.71 19.44 -3.18
N TYR A 20 -4.18 18.58 -2.28
CA TYR A 20 -4.50 18.90 -0.90
C TYR A 20 -3.28 19.44 -0.13
N THR A 21 -2.13 18.78 -0.22
CA THR A 21 -0.90 19.20 0.50
C THR A 21 -0.41 20.56 0.01
N GLU A 22 -0.35 20.77 -1.31
CA GLU A 22 0.14 22.03 -1.89
C GLU A 22 -0.77 23.21 -1.52
N ASN A 23 -2.08 23.02 -1.58
CA ASN A 23 -3.04 24.04 -1.16
C ASN A 23 -2.90 24.38 0.32
N SER A 24 -2.80 23.37 1.20
CA SER A 24 -2.59 23.58 2.63
C SER A 24 -1.30 24.36 2.91
N LEU A 25 -0.22 24.06 2.20
CA LEU A 25 1.05 24.77 2.33
C LEU A 25 0.95 26.23 1.86
N SER A 26 0.07 26.53 0.88
CA SER A 26 -0.09 27.90 0.38
C SER A 26 -0.72 28.86 1.41
N TYR A 27 -1.54 28.35 2.34
CA TYR A 27 -2.15 29.14 3.41
C TYR A 27 -1.19 29.41 4.60
N LEU A 28 -0.07 28.73 4.67
CA LEU A 28 0.86 28.85 5.79
C LEU A 28 1.92 29.92 5.51
N PRO A 29 2.07 30.92 6.41
CA PRO A 29 2.85 32.12 6.15
C PRO A 29 4.38 31.89 6.14
N ASP A 30 4.88 30.86 6.80
CA ASP A 30 6.31 30.61 6.91
C ASP A 30 6.69 29.13 6.82
N ASN A 31 7.98 28.87 6.56
CA ASN A 31 8.49 27.52 6.36
C ASN A 31 8.44 26.65 7.63
N ARG A 32 8.50 27.25 8.83
CA ARG A 32 8.40 26.50 10.08
C ARG A 32 6.98 25.93 10.25
N LEU A 33 5.95 26.74 10.01
CA LEU A 33 4.57 26.27 10.05
C LEU A 33 4.27 25.23 8.95
N LYS A 34 4.85 25.41 7.76
CA LYS A 34 4.79 24.39 6.69
C LYS A 34 5.41 23.06 7.13
N GLY A 35 6.59 23.11 7.75
CA GLY A 35 7.25 21.93 8.31
C GLY A 35 6.43 21.25 9.41
N GLU A 36 5.84 22.00 10.33
CA GLU A 36 4.96 21.44 11.38
C GLU A 36 3.71 20.77 10.78
N TYR A 37 3.08 21.41 9.79
CA TYR A 37 1.96 20.82 9.06
C TYR A 37 2.37 19.49 8.38
N LEU A 38 3.49 19.48 7.65
CA LEU A 38 3.98 18.29 6.96
C LEU A 38 4.18 17.11 7.92
N ILE A 39 4.86 17.35 9.06
CA ILE A 39 5.11 16.30 10.05
C ILE A 39 3.80 15.80 10.70
N SER A 40 2.91 16.71 11.07
CA SER A 40 1.72 16.38 11.84
C SER A 40 0.57 15.80 11.00
N SER A 41 0.47 16.18 9.72
CA SER A 41 -0.68 15.87 8.87
C SER A 41 -0.33 15.01 7.65
N VAL A 42 0.90 15.10 7.14
CA VAL A 42 1.31 14.36 5.94
C VAL A 42 2.17 13.17 6.29
N PHE A 43 3.35 13.39 6.89
CA PHE A 43 4.35 12.34 7.15
C PHE A 43 3.84 11.23 8.07
N ARG A 44 3.02 11.56 9.06
CA ARG A 44 2.43 10.57 9.98
C ARG A 44 1.55 9.53 9.27
N ASN A 45 1.04 9.86 8.08
CA ASN A 45 0.14 9.01 7.31
C ASN A 45 0.86 8.14 6.27
N PHE A 46 2.19 8.29 6.13
CA PHE A 46 2.96 7.49 5.20
C PHE A 46 2.90 6.00 5.54
N LYS A 47 2.75 5.21 4.50
CA LYS A 47 2.61 3.76 4.56
C LYS A 47 3.85 3.04 4.03
N SER A 48 4.74 3.76 3.32
CA SER A 48 5.93 3.19 2.73
C SER A 48 7.13 4.14 2.79
N TYR A 49 8.32 3.56 2.75
CA TYR A 49 9.56 4.34 2.67
C TYR A 49 9.66 5.12 1.35
N GLY A 50 9.07 4.62 0.25
CA GLY A 50 8.98 5.33 -1.02
C GLY A 50 8.22 6.66 -0.90
N GLN A 51 7.07 6.66 -0.20
CA GLN A 51 6.32 7.90 0.07
C GLN A 51 7.14 8.90 0.89
N TYR A 52 7.88 8.41 1.89
CA TYR A 52 8.78 9.24 2.68
C TYR A 52 9.89 9.90 1.81
N LEU A 53 10.55 9.11 0.94
CA LEU A 53 11.60 9.64 0.06
C LEU A 53 11.06 10.71 -0.89
N SER A 54 9.93 10.46 -1.56
CA SER A 54 9.30 11.42 -2.46
C SER A 54 8.92 12.73 -1.74
N ALA A 55 8.39 12.63 -0.52
CA ALA A 55 8.05 13.80 0.28
C ALA A 55 9.28 14.56 0.77
N MET A 56 10.38 13.87 1.11
CA MET A 56 11.64 14.51 1.48
C MET A 56 12.25 15.28 0.31
N GLU A 57 12.17 14.74 -0.92
CA GLU A 57 12.63 15.42 -2.13
C GLU A 57 11.79 16.68 -2.41
N GLN A 58 10.47 16.58 -2.33
CA GLN A 58 9.55 17.69 -2.65
C GLN A 58 9.46 18.74 -1.55
N TYR A 59 9.39 18.31 -0.29
CA TYR A 59 9.04 19.16 0.87
C TYR A 59 10.15 19.32 1.90
N GLY A 60 11.27 18.62 1.79
CA GLY A 60 12.37 18.68 2.78
C GLY A 60 12.90 20.09 3.05
N LYS A 61 12.76 21.00 2.07
CA LYS A 61 13.11 22.44 2.21
C LYS A 61 12.34 23.15 3.33
N TYR A 62 11.20 22.63 3.77
CA TYR A 62 10.39 23.19 4.84
C TYR A 62 10.76 22.66 6.24
N LEU A 63 11.64 21.67 6.32
CA LEU A 63 12.14 21.13 7.59
C LEU A 63 13.29 21.99 8.11
N VAL A 64 12.99 23.25 8.45
CA VAL A 64 13.99 24.29 8.74
C VAL A 64 14.58 24.25 10.15
N THR A 65 14.03 23.44 11.07
CA THR A 65 14.55 23.32 12.44
C THR A 65 15.13 21.93 12.70
N PRO A 66 16.10 21.79 13.63
CA PRO A 66 16.62 20.47 14.03
C PRO A 66 15.52 19.51 14.47
N SER A 67 14.56 19.96 15.26
CA SER A 67 13.43 19.15 15.73
C SER A 67 12.53 18.64 14.59
N LEU A 68 12.28 19.46 13.56
CA LEU A 68 11.50 19.01 12.38
C LEU A 68 12.25 17.95 11.60
N LYS A 69 13.57 18.10 11.42
CA LYS A 69 14.40 17.11 10.74
C LYS A 69 14.43 15.79 11.50
N GLU A 70 14.68 15.82 12.81
CA GLU A 70 14.69 14.64 13.67
C GLU A 70 13.36 13.88 13.62
N ARG A 71 12.23 14.58 13.69
CA ARG A 71 10.89 13.99 13.59
C ARG A 71 10.64 13.37 12.23
N ALA A 72 11.09 13.99 11.13
CA ALA A 72 11.01 13.42 9.78
C ALA A 72 11.87 12.16 9.66
N GLU A 73 13.12 12.20 10.15
CA GLU A 73 14.04 11.06 10.16
C GLU A 73 13.48 9.87 10.96
N ALA A 74 12.83 10.14 12.10
CA ALA A 74 12.16 9.09 12.88
C ALA A 74 11.05 8.38 12.08
N VAL A 75 10.30 9.11 11.23
CA VAL A 75 9.33 8.50 10.31
C VAL A 75 10.05 7.65 9.25
N GLY A 76 11.11 8.17 8.64
CA GLY A 76 11.90 7.45 7.64
C GLY A 76 12.49 6.16 8.21
N THR A 77 13.10 6.21 9.39
CA THR A 77 13.65 5.04 10.09
C THR A 77 12.59 3.98 10.33
N LYS A 78 11.40 4.38 10.79
CA LYS A 78 10.28 3.46 11.03
C LYS A 78 9.79 2.75 9.76
N LEU A 79 9.91 3.40 8.61
CA LEU A 79 9.46 2.89 7.31
C LEU A 79 10.55 2.18 6.51
N TYR A 80 11.80 2.23 6.98
CA TYR A 80 12.98 1.75 6.22
C TYR A 80 12.88 0.29 5.77
N ASP A 81 12.26 -0.58 6.58
CA ASP A 81 12.07 -1.99 6.25
C ASP A 81 11.18 -2.21 5.01
N THR A 82 10.42 -1.17 4.59
CA THR A 82 9.53 -1.21 3.42
C THR A 82 10.12 -0.50 2.20
N LYS A 83 11.43 -0.27 2.16
CA LYS A 83 12.10 0.45 1.07
C LYS A 83 12.03 -0.32 -0.25
N PRO A 84 11.80 0.36 -1.40
CA PRO A 84 11.94 -0.25 -2.71
C PRO A 84 13.34 -0.84 -2.92
N GLY A 85 13.43 -2.01 -3.55
CA GLY A 85 14.66 -2.78 -3.72
C GLY A 85 15.12 -3.56 -2.48
N GLY A 86 14.46 -3.36 -1.33
CA GLY A 86 14.68 -4.16 -0.12
C GLY A 86 14.09 -5.56 -0.27
N ARG A 87 14.70 -6.53 0.42
CA ARG A 87 14.16 -7.90 0.45
C ARG A 87 12.80 -7.93 1.12
N ALA A 88 11.84 -8.62 0.51
CA ALA A 88 10.53 -8.81 1.10
C ALA A 88 10.59 -9.63 2.40
N ALA A 89 9.82 -9.22 3.39
CA ALA A 89 9.55 -10.05 4.56
C ALA A 89 8.60 -11.18 4.15
N ASP A 90 9.06 -12.42 4.28
CA ASP A 90 8.27 -13.58 3.87
C ASP A 90 7.07 -13.80 4.83
N PHE A 91 5.99 -14.29 4.27
CA PHE A 91 4.80 -14.73 5.01
C PHE A 91 4.29 -16.03 4.43
N THR A 92 3.60 -16.81 5.25
CA THR A 92 3.06 -18.12 4.88
C THR A 92 1.66 -18.27 5.44
N TYR A 93 0.69 -18.58 4.58
CA TYR A 93 -0.71 -18.79 4.97
C TYR A 93 -1.33 -19.94 4.19
N PRO A 94 -2.41 -20.57 4.71
CA PRO A 94 -3.14 -21.61 4.01
C PRO A 94 -3.91 -21.04 2.82
N ASP A 95 -3.89 -21.76 1.71
CA ASP A 95 -4.77 -21.54 0.55
C ASP A 95 -6.19 -22.08 0.81
N THR A 96 -7.05 -22.05 -0.23
CA THR A 96 -8.43 -22.55 -0.17
C THR A 96 -8.51 -24.05 0.16
N GLY A 97 -7.52 -24.82 -0.23
CA GLY A 97 -7.38 -26.27 0.06
C GLY A 97 -6.68 -26.55 1.40
N GLY A 98 -6.17 -25.52 2.08
CA GLY A 98 -5.43 -25.67 3.34
C GLY A 98 -3.93 -25.93 3.18
N LYS A 99 -3.40 -25.91 1.95
CA LYS A 99 -1.96 -26.01 1.70
C LYS A 99 -1.30 -24.68 2.12
N MET A 100 -0.20 -24.78 2.87
CA MET A 100 0.60 -23.62 3.25
C MET A 100 1.37 -23.09 2.04
N VAL A 101 1.21 -21.79 1.74
CA VAL A 101 1.82 -21.10 0.61
C VAL A 101 2.53 -19.86 1.13
N SER A 102 3.76 -19.66 0.69
CA SER A 102 4.63 -18.54 1.06
C SER A 102 4.82 -17.59 -0.10
N LEU A 103 5.10 -16.31 0.19
CA LEU A 103 5.50 -15.35 -0.84
C LEU A 103 6.75 -15.85 -1.59
N SER A 104 7.70 -16.46 -0.87
CA SER A 104 8.94 -16.99 -1.43
C SER A 104 8.74 -18.15 -2.42
N ASP A 105 7.59 -18.82 -2.44
CA ASP A 105 7.28 -19.89 -3.40
C ASP A 105 7.13 -19.35 -4.84
N PHE A 106 6.95 -18.05 -4.99
CA PHE A 106 6.74 -17.38 -6.29
C PHE A 106 8.01 -16.72 -6.84
N LYS A 107 9.19 -17.07 -6.35
CA LYS A 107 10.45 -16.58 -6.94
C LYS A 107 10.50 -16.90 -8.44
N GLY A 108 11.02 -15.97 -9.21
CA GLY A 108 11.04 -16.01 -10.68
C GLY A 108 9.83 -15.33 -11.33
N LYS A 109 8.82 -14.94 -10.54
CA LYS A 109 7.64 -14.24 -11.03
C LYS A 109 7.47 -12.89 -10.35
N VAL A 110 6.89 -11.94 -11.06
CA VAL A 110 6.36 -10.71 -10.45
C VAL A 110 5.15 -11.10 -9.60
N VAL A 111 5.02 -10.55 -8.40
CA VAL A 111 3.86 -10.86 -7.53
C VAL A 111 3.10 -9.59 -7.22
N LEU A 112 1.81 -9.55 -7.59
CA LEU A 112 0.86 -8.55 -7.09
C LEU A 112 0.12 -9.16 -5.91
N VAL A 113 0.31 -8.59 -4.73
CA VAL A 113 -0.43 -8.96 -3.52
C VAL A 113 -1.58 -7.99 -3.30
N ASP A 114 -2.79 -8.53 -3.16
CA ASP A 114 -4.00 -7.81 -2.69
C ASP A 114 -4.32 -8.23 -1.27
N VAL A 115 -4.18 -7.32 -0.31
CA VAL A 115 -4.60 -7.54 1.08
C VAL A 115 -6.01 -7.00 1.26
N TRP A 116 -6.95 -7.90 1.53
CA TRP A 116 -8.39 -7.64 1.48
C TRP A 116 -9.17 -8.37 2.58
N ALA A 117 -10.50 -8.23 2.59
CA ALA A 117 -11.42 -9.05 3.39
C ALA A 117 -12.82 -9.06 2.80
N THR A 118 -13.61 -10.07 3.13
CA THR A 118 -15.01 -10.22 2.65
C THR A 118 -15.93 -9.07 3.08
N TRP A 119 -15.67 -8.48 4.23
CA TRP A 119 -16.42 -7.34 4.79
C TRP A 119 -15.94 -5.97 4.29
N CYS A 120 -14.85 -5.91 3.52
CA CYS A 120 -14.24 -4.67 3.03
C CYS A 120 -14.95 -4.17 1.76
N GLY A 121 -15.84 -3.19 1.89
CA GLY A 121 -16.55 -2.57 0.77
C GLY A 121 -15.62 -2.01 -0.32
N PRO A 122 -14.64 -1.15 0.03
CA PRO A 122 -13.67 -0.62 -0.94
C PRO A 122 -12.82 -1.70 -1.64
N CYS A 123 -12.53 -2.84 -0.97
CA CYS A 123 -11.82 -3.96 -1.60
C CYS A 123 -12.68 -4.58 -2.70
N ARG A 124 -13.97 -4.83 -2.41
CA ARG A 124 -14.93 -5.40 -3.35
C ARG A 124 -15.11 -4.53 -4.61
N GLN A 125 -15.01 -3.22 -4.49
CA GLN A 125 -15.04 -2.29 -5.63
C GLN A 125 -13.85 -2.45 -6.57
N GLN A 126 -12.73 -3.01 -6.11
CA GLN A 126 -11.55 -3.26 -6.94
C GLN A 126 -11.57 -4.59 -7.68
N ILE A 127 -12.42 -5.54 -7.29
CA ILE A 127 -12.49 -6.88 -7.89
C ILE A 127 -12.67 -6.86 -9.42
N PRO A 128 -13.60 -6.09 -10.02
CA PRO A 128 -13.76 -6.08 -11.47
C PRO A 128 -12.49 -5.62 -12.21
N TYR A 129 -11.79 -4.65 -11.65
CA TYR A 129 -10.54 -4.12 -12.23
C TYR A 129 -9.39 -5.12 -12.07
N LEU A 130 -9.33 -5.84 -10.92
CA LEU A 130 -8.34 -6.88 -10.68
C LEU A 130 -8.51 -8.03 -11.68
N LYS A 131 -9.74 -8.53 -11.88
CA LYS A 131 -10.05 -9.55 -12.87
C LYS A 131 -9.65 -9.16 -14.29
N LYS A 132 -9.96 -7.91 -14.68
CA LYS A 132 -9.56 -7.39 -15.99
C LYS A 132 -8.03 -7.37 -16.13
N LEU A 133 -7.32 -6.97 -15.07
CA LEU A 133 -5.86 -6.94 -15.07
C LEU A 133 -5.26 -8.34 -15.17
N GLU A 134 -5.86 -9.34 -14.49
CA GLU A 134 -5.49 -10.76 -14.61
C GLU A 134 -5.66 -11.28 -16.04
N GLU A 135 -6.76 -10.94 -16.71
CA GLU A 135 -7.00 -11.31 -18.11
C GLU A 135 -5.97 -10.65 -19.04
N GLU A 136 -5.71 -9.35 -18.85
CA GLU A 136 -4.78 -8.60 -19.70
C GLU A 136 -3.33 -9.07 -19.57
N LEU A 137 -2.95 -9.60 -18.42
CA LEU A 137 -1.60 -10.12 -18.13
C LEU A 137 -1.54 -11.65 -18.11
N HIS A 138 -2.58 -12.31 -18.65
CA HIS A 138 -2.62 -13.76 -18.74
C HIS A 138 -1.46 -14.30 -19.60
N GLY A 139 -0.75 -15.29 -19.07
CA GLY A 139 0.41 -15.89 -19.74
C GLY A 139 1.75 -15.21 -19.46
N GLU A 140 1.76 -14.08 -18.78
CA GLU A 140 2.98 -13.43 -18.31
C GLU A 140 3.50 -14.09 -17.01
N ASP A 141 4.79 -13.85 -16.70
CA ASP A 141 5.42 -14.34 -15.45
C ASP A 141 4.99 -13.53 -14.24
N ILE A 142 3.70 -13.50 -13.96
CA ILE A 142 3.08 -12.81 -12.84
C ILE A 142 2.17 -13.74 -12.03
N VAL A 143 2.11 -13.47 -10.72
CA VAL A 143 1.16 -14.10 -9.80
C VAL A 143 0.29 -13.02 -9.16
N PHE A 144 -1.02 -13.25 -9.20
CA PHE A 144 -2.01 -12.50 -8.44
C PHE A 144 -2.29 -13.26 -7.15
N LEU A 145 -1.93 -12.66 -6.01
CA LEU A 145 -1.96 -13.28 -4.69
C LEU A 145 -2.90 -12.50 -3.77
N GLY A 146 -4.11 -13.01 -3.57
CA GLY A 146 -5.06 -12.45 -2.60
C GLY A 146 -4.74 -12.96 -1.19
N VAL A 147 -4.56 -12.05 -0.22
CA VAL A 147 -4.37 -12.38 1.18
C VAL A 147 -5.49 -11.76 2.00
N SER A 148 -6.44 -12.61 2.40
CA SER A 148 -7.57 -12.18 3.21
C SER A 148 -7.19 -12.05 4.67
N VAL A 149 -7.57 -10.91 5.29
CA VAL A 149 -7.50 -10.68 6.74
C VAL A 149 -8.83 -11.01 7.45
N ASP A 150 -9.70 -11.78 6.83
CA ASP A 150 -10.83 -12.39 7.55
C ASP A 150 -10.31 -13.28 8.69
N GLU A 151 -11.06 -13.36 9.79
CA GLU A 151 -10.66 -14.21 10.91
C GLU A 151 -10.84 -15.70 10.56
N SER A 152 -10.07 -16.57 11.21
CA SER A 152 -10.11 -18.02 10.97
C SER A 152 -11.49 -18.63 11.15
N LYS A 153 -12.33 -18.07 12.05
CA LYS A 153 -13.72 -18.49 12.26
C LYS A 153 -14.62 -18.22 11.06
N ASP A 154 -14.26 -17.23 10.21
CA ASP A 154 -15.02 -16.83 9.02
C ASP A 154 -14.53 -17.53 7.73
N LYS A 155 -13.70 -18.60 7.87
CA LYS A 155 -13.13 -19.33 6.72
C LYS A 155 -14.20 -19.77 5.70
N GLN A 156 -15.34 -20.28 6.14
CA GLN A 156 -16.39 -20.72 5.22
C GLN A 156 -16.96 -19.55 4.42
N LYS A 157 -17.24 -18.43 5.08
CA LYS A 157 -17.71 -17.20 4.43
C LYS A 157 -16.70 -16.68 3.39
N TRP A 158 -15.40 -16.79 3.68
CA TRP A 158 -14.34 -16.44 2.75
C TRP A 158 -14.32 -17.36 1.53
N LEU A 159 -14.46 -18.69 1.70
CA LEU A 159 -14.56 -19.66 0.60
C LEU A 159 -15.78 -19.38 -0.28
N ASP A 160 -16.95 -19.21 0.33
CA ASP A 160 -18.20 -18.91 -0.39
C ASP A 160 -18.10 -17.61 -1.19
N PHE A 161 -17.39 -16.61 -0.65
CA PHE A 161 -17.16 -15.35 -1.34
C PHE A 161 -16.24 -15.51 -2.56
N ILE A 162 -15.14 -16.26 -2.44
CA ILE A 162 -14.22 -16.55 -3.55
C ILE A 162 -14.96 -17.25 -4.68
N GLU A 163 -15.77 -18.27 -4.37
CA GLU A 163 -16.57 -19.01 -5.34
C GLU A 163 -17.61 -18.11 -6.01
N LYS A 164 -18.39 -17.38 -5.21
CA LYS A 164 -19.43 -16.46 -5.70
C LYS A 164 -18.89 -15.38 -6.63
N GLU A 165 -17.79 -14.76 -6.25
CA GLU A 165 -17.17 -13.70 -7.03
C GLU A 165 -16.22 -14.23 -8.11
N ASP A 166 -16.05 -15.56 -8.21
CA ASP A 166 -15.14 -16.23 -9.16
C ASP A 166 -13.73 -15.59 -9.13
N LEU A 167 -13.15 -15.45 -7.92
CA LEU A 167 -11.82 -14.89 -7.76
C LEU A 167 -10.79 -15.88 -8.25
N LYS A 168 -9.97 -15.44 -9.20
CA LYS A 168 -8.85 -16.20 -9.75
C LYS A 168 -7.57 -15.99 -8.93
N GLY A 169 -6.46 -16.49 -9.44
CA GLY A 169 -5.18 -16.40 -8.77
C GLY A 169 -5.11 -17.26 -7.50
N VAL A 170 -4.09 -16.99 -6.69
CA VAL A 170 -3.88 -17.71 -5.43
C VAL A 170 -4.55 -16.94 -4.29
N GLN A 171 -5.43 -17.61 -3.55
CA GLN A 171 -6.17 -16.98 -2.44
C GLN A 171 -5.73 -17.60 -1.11
N LEU A 172 -5.26 -16.76 -0.20
CA LEU A 172 -4.74 -17.14 1.12
C LEU A 172 -5.57 -16.53 2.25
N LEU A 173 -5.69 -17.24 3.36
CA LEU A 173 -6.37 -16.76 4.57
C LEU A 173 -5.36 -16.47 5.67
N ALA A 174 -5.15 -15.21 6.01
CA ALA A 174 -4.21 -14.78 7.05
C ALA A 174 -4.72 -14.99 8.49
N GLY A 175 -6.03 -15.21 8.67
CA GLY A 175 -6.64 -15.43 9.97
C GLY A 175 -6.69 -14.20 10.86
N GLY A 176 -6.92 -13.02 10.26
CA GLY A 176 -7.00 -11.73 10.93
C GLY A 176 -5.81 -10.80 10.58
N TRP A 177 -5.65 -9.75 11.37
CA TRP A 177 -4.52 -8.81 11.27
C TRP A 177 -3.25 -9.45 11.81
N SER A 178 -2.55 -10.18 10.97
CA SER A 178 -1.47 -11.11 11.33
C SER A 178 -0.08 -10.58 10.94
N LYS A 179 0.88 -11.48 10.68
CA LYS A 179 2.27 -11.15 10.36
C LYS A 179 2.40 -10.18 9.18
N ILE A 180 1.70 -10.40 8.08
CA ILE A 180 1.78 -9.55 6.88
C ILE A 180 1.42 -8.09 7.19
N THR A 181 0.40 -7.86 8.01
CA THR A 181 -0.03 -6.49 8.35
C THR A 181 0.99 -5.78 9.23
N LYS A 182 1.70 -6.50 10.09
CA LYS A 182 2.76 -5.96 10.96
C LYS A 182 4.02 -5.63 10.16
N ASP A 183 4.50 -6.58 9.36
CA ASP A 183 5.75 -6.45 8.61
C ASP A 183 5.67 -5.32 7.58
N TYR A 184 4.54 -5.22 6.86
CA TYR A 184 4.34 -4.21 5.83
C TYR A 184 3.60 -2.95 6.31
N LYS A 185 3.47 -2.76 7.64
CA LYS A 185 2.86 -1.58 8.26
C LYS A 185 1.45 -1.29 7.71
N ILE A 186 0.66 -2.35 7.47
CA ILE A 186 -0.70 -2.24 6.95
C ILE A 186 -1.64 -1.89 8.10
N ASN A 187 -2.28 -0.74 8.04
CA ASN A 187 -3.26 -0.24 9.01
C ASN A 187 -4.66 -0.05 8.41
N GLY A 188 -4.84 -0.39 7.14
CA GLY A 188 -6.10 -0.31 6.41
C GLY A 188 -6.05 -1.08 5.10
N ILE A 189 -7.21 -1.56 4.65
CA ILE A 189 -7.41 -2.29 3.38
C ILE A 189 -8.44 -1.57 2.51
N PRO A 190 -8.39 -1.73 1.16
CA PRO A 190 -7.46 -2.57 0.42
C PRO A 190 -6.02 -2.06 0.46
N ARG A 191 -5.07 -2.97 0.40
CA ARG A 191 -3.66 -2.66 0.25
C ARG A 191 -3.08 -3.51 -0.88
N PHE A 192 -2.47 -2.86 -1.87
CA PHE A 192 -1.78 -3.53 -2.97
C PHE A 192 -0.28 -3.41 -2.79
N MET A 193 0.44 -4.52 -3.05
CA MET A 193 1.89 -4.57 -2.97
C MET A 193 2.44 -5.27 -4.21
N VAL A 194 3.59 -4.84 -4.70
CA VAL A 194 4.27 -5.45 -5.85
C VAL A 194 5.66 -5.89 -5.46
N PHE A 195 6.01 -7.10 -5.82
CA PHE A 195 7.33 -7.70 -5.62
C PHE A 195 7.91 -8.13 -6.97
N ASP A 196 9.24 -7.98 -7.13
CA ASP A 196 9.95 -8.37 -8.35
C ASP A 196 10.22 -9.88 -8.42
N LYS A 197 10.76 -10.34 -9.55
CA LYS A 197 11.12 -11.75 -9.78
C LYS A 197 12.16 -12.30 -8.79
N GLN A 198 12.95 -11.42 -8.16
CA GLN A 198 13.95 -11.77 -7.14
C GLN A 198 13.35 -11.85 -5.73
N GLY A 199 12.11 -11.42 -5.55
CA GLY A 199 11.43 -11.33 -4.26
C GLY A 199 11.80 -10.08 -3.48
N ASN A 200 12.19 -8.99 -4.17
CA ASN A 200 12.40 -7.70 -3.55
C ASN A 200 11.14 -6.83 -3.64
N ILE A 201 11.04 -5.86 -2.78
CA ILE A 201 9.95 -4.89 -2.75
C ILE A 201 10.07 -3.94 -3.93
N VAL A 202 9.04 -3.91 -4.79
CA VAL A 202 8.84 -2.83 -5.77
C VAL A 202 8.02 -1.72 -5.12
N SER A 203 6.88 -2.09 -4.50
CA SER A 203 6.04 -1.17 -3.73
C SER A 203 5.25 -1.93 -2.69
N VAL A 204 5.13 -1.38 -1.47
CA VAL A 204 4.24 -1.90 -0.41
C VAL A 204 2.94 -1.08 -0.29
N ASP A 205 2.77 -0.07 -1.11
CA ASP A 205 1.55 0.75 -1.25
C ASP A 205 1.36 1.11 -2.73
N ALA A 206 1.19 0.07 -3.56
CA ALA A 206 1.01 0.21 -4.99
C ALA A 206 -0.36 0.84 -5.33
N PRO A 207 -0.48 1.48 -6.50
CA PRO A 207 -1.75 2.00 -6.98
C PRO A 207 -2.84 0.91 -7.00
N ARG A 208 -4.11 1.32 -6.94
CA ARG A 208 -5.25 0.39 -7.01
C ARG A 208 -5.41 -0.16 -8.43
N PRO A 209 -5.99 -1.37 -8.61
CA PRO A 209 -6.29 -1.94 -9.94
C PRO A 209 -7.11 -1.03 -10.86
N SER A 210 -7.96 -0.17 -10.30
CA SER A 210 -8.71 0.83 -11.06
C SER A 210 -7.84 1.96 -11.64
N SER A 211 -6.58 2.07 -11.21
CA SER A 211 -5.63 3.07 -11.73
C SER A 211 -4.73 2.46 -12.81
N PRO A 212 -4.51 3.15 -13.96
CA PRO A 212 -3.62 2.69 -15.02
C PRO A 212 -2.15 2.63 -14.59
N GLU A 213 -1.79 3.30 -13.48
CA GLU A 213 -0.44 3.28 -12.93
C GLU A 213 -0.02 1.88 -12.44
N LEU A 214 -0.95 1.11 -11.86
CA LEU A 214 -0.63 -0.25 -11.42
C LEU A 214 -0.22 -1.12 -12.60
N LYS A 215 -1.00 -1.11 -13.69
CA LYS A 215 -0.67 -1.89 -14.89
C LYS A 215 0.71 -1.52 -15.44
N ARG A 216 1.00 -0.21 -15.56
CA ARG A 216 2.32 0.27 -16.01
C ARG A 216 3.46 -0.20 -15.11
N MET A 217 3.24 -0.21 -13.79
CA MET A 217 4.22 -0.72 -12.83
C MET A 217 4.49 -2.20 -13.05
N LEU A 218 3.45 -3.02 -13.19
CA LEU A 218 3.58 -4.47 -13.43
C LEU A 218 4.28 -4.76 -14.77
N GLU A 219 3.86 -4.11 -15.86
CA GLU A 219 4.49 -4.26 -17.18
C GLU A 219 5.96 -3.84 -17.18
N THR A 220 6.34 -2.86 -16.36
CA THR A 220 7.74 -2.45 -16.20
C THR A 220 8.55 -3.54 -15.50
N GLU A 221 8.02 -4.17 -14.45
CA GLU A 221 8.72 -5.24 -13.73
C GLU A 221 8.80 -6.54 -14.54
N LEU A 222 7.77 -6.83 -15.34
CA LEU A 222 7.75 -8.01 -16.22
C LEU A 222 8.87 -7.97 -17.30
N LYS A 223 9.26 -6.78 -17.76
CA LYS A 223 10.32 -6.57 -18.76
C LYS A 223 11.75 -6.69 -18.20
N LYS A 224 11.91 -6.71 -16.89
CA LYS A 224 13.19 -6.94 -16.21
C LYS A 224 13.48 -8.45 -16.08
#